data_9d0c9973aad4cba07dd2137128d2c2c4
#
_entry.id   9d0c9973aad4cba07dd2137128d2c2c4
#
_cell.length_a   1.000
_cell.length_b   1.000
_cell.length_c   1.000
_cell.angle_alpha   90.00
_cell.angle_beta   90.00
_cell.angle_gamma   90.00
#
_symmetry.space_group_name_H-M   'P 1'
#
loop_
_entity.id
_entity.type
_entity.pdbx_description
1 polymer ?
#
loop_
_entity_poly.entity_id
_entity_poly.type
_entity_poly.pdbx_seq_one_letter_code
_entity_poly.pdbx_strand_id
1 'polypeptide(L)'
;MKKLSIIIASLFLLTSCSTGELPQTLTPGSIPSCDQIDVTKTTTEKLEMPCLDGSSVVNFHSIKGPIIINVWGSWCEGCREEMPYFVDLYATENFTSGKIKLLGIDVEESSLESGPNF
;
A
#
# COMPACT_ATOMS: atom_id res chain seq x y z
N MET A 1 51.91 -48.38 3.64
CA MET A 1 51.42 -47.33 4.56
C MET A 1 50.75 -46.27 3.71
N LYS A 2 49.46 -46.44 3.43
CA LYS A 2 48.67 -45.51 2.57
C LYS A 2 47.82 -44.62 3.47
N LYS A 3 48.10 -43.32 3.43
CA LYS A 3 47.34 -42.31 4.15
C LYS A 3 46.01 -42.05 3.43
N LEU A 4 44.92 -42.44 4.06
CA LEU A 4 43.56 -42.20 3.57
C LEU A 4 43.15 -40.79 3.99
N SER A 5 43.15 -39.85 3.07
CA SER A 5 42.63 -38.50 3.29
C SER A 5 41.11 -38.53 3.16
N ILE A 6 40.44 -38.35 4.28
CA ILE A 6 38.98 -38.17 4.32
C ILE A 6 38.69 -36.70 4.04
N ILE A 7 38.14 -36.43 2.86
CA ILE A 7 37.61 -35.12 2.48
C ILE A 7 36.20 -35.06 3.01
N ILE A 8 35.97 -34.30 4.08
CA ILE A 8 34.63 -33.96 4.58
C ILE A 8 34.10 -32.83 3.73
N ALA A 9 33.26 -33.18 2.78
CA ALA A 9 32.46 -32.17 2.04
C ALA A 9 31.37 -31.61 2.95
N SER A 10 31.59 -30.42 3.50
CA SER A 10 30.59 -29.67 4.24
C SER A 10 29.54 -29.15 3.27
N LEU A 11 28.40 -29.81 3.25
CA LEU A 11 27.21 -29.38 2.51
C LEU A 11 26.57 -28.18 3.25
N PHE A 12 26.89 -26.98 2.81
CA PHE A 12 26.20 -25.78 3.25
C PHE A 12 24.79 -25.77 2.67
N LEU A 13 23.82 -26.15 3.51
CA LEU A 13 22.43 -25.91 3.24
C LEU A 13 22.18 -24.39 3.38
N LEU A 14 22.15 -23.71 2.25
CA LEU A 14 21.64 -22.34 2.15
C LEU A 14 20.14 -22.39 2.42
N THR A 15 19.75 -22.19 3.66
CA THR A 15 18.37 -21.85 3.99
C THR A 15 18.11 -20.46 3.42
N SER A 16 17.49 -20.44 2.24
CA SER A 16 16.90 -19.23 1.68
C SER A 16 15.83 -18.75 2.65
N CYS A 17 16.15 -17.78 3.50
CA CYS A 17 15.15 -16.98 4.16
C CYS A 17 14.37 -16.27 3.06
N SER A 18 13.13 -16.72 2.83
CA SER A 18 12.15 -15.93 2.12
C SER A 18 12.00 -14.64 2.92
N THR A 19 12.65 -13.59 2.49
CA THR A 19 12.38 -12.23 2.97
C THR A 19 10.96 -11.93 2.52
N GLY A 20 9.99 -12.04 3.47
CA GLY A 20 8.71 -11.41 3.27
C GLY A 20 8.98 -9.97 2.86
N GLU A 21 8.46 -9.57 1.72
CA GLU A 21 8.53 -8.19 1.26
C GLU A 21 7.94 -7.32 2.36
N LEU A 22 8.82 -6.57 3.03
CA LEU A 22 8.39 -5.53 3.95
C LEU A 22 7.46 -4.59 3.17
N PRO A 23 6.34 -4.14 3.76
CA PRO A 23 5.49 -3.15 3.12
C PRO A 23 6.41 -2.02 2.67
N GLN A 24 6.31 -1.67 1.39
CA GLN A 24 7.12 -0.63 0.77
C GLN A 24 7.01 0.62 1.64
N THR A 25 8.11 1.04 2.24
CA THR A 25 8.16 2.32 2.93
C THR A 25 7.84 3.37 1.88
N LEU A 26 6.65 3.98 2.00
CA LEU A 26 6.24 5.03 1.08
C LEU A 26 7.28 6.14 1.15
N THR A 27 7.96 6.37 0.05
CA THR A 27 8.85 7.52 -0.07
C THR A 27 7.96 8.76 -0.05
N PRO A 28 8.27 9.81 0.74
CA PRO A 28 7.51 11.05 0.67
C PRO A 28 7.35 11.50 -0.79
N GLY A 29 6.12 11.74 -1.24
CA GLY A 29 5.80 12.07 -2.62
C GLY A 29 5.57 10.88 -3.57
N SER A 30 5.64 9.63 -3.10
CA SER A 30 5.21 8.48 -3.90
C SER A 30 3.74 8.16 -3.64
N ILE A 31 2.96 8.10 -4.71
CA ILE A 31 1.55 7.70 -4.65
C ILE A 31 1.48 6.22 -5.00
N PRO A 32 0.91 5.37 -4.12
CA PRO A 32 0.69 3.97 -4.44
C PRO A 32 -0.28 3.83 -5.62
N SER A 33 -0.03 2.86 -6.48
CA SER A 33 -0.95 2.53 -7.57
C SER A 33 -2.28 2.02 -7.04
N CYS A 34 -3.37 2.41 -7.71
CA CYS A 34 -4.70 1.88 -7.42
C CYS A 34 -4.86 0.38 -7.75
N ASP A 35 -3.90 -0.23 -8.41
CA ASP A 35 -3.92 -1.68 -8.70
C ASP A 35 -3.94 -2.54 -7.43
N GLN A 36 -3.56 -1.96 -6.30
CA GLN A 36 -3.61 -2.62 -4.99
C GLN A 36 -5.00 -2.59 -4.33
N ILE A 37 -5.96 -1.87 -4.92
CA ILE A 37 -7.33 -1.81 -4.41
C ILE A 37 -8.08 -3.07 -4.86
N ASP A 38 -8.55 -3.87 -3.89
CA ASP A 38 -9.40 -5.02 -4.19
C ASP A 38 -10.78 -4.54 -4.66
N VAL A 39 -11.18 -4.99 -5.82
CA VAL A 39 -12.49 -4.71 -6.39
C VAL A 39 -13.32 -5.98 -6.56
N THR A 40 -14.63 -5.85 -6.40
CA THR A 40 -15.58 -6.91 -6.77
C THR A 40 -15.95 -6.78 -8.24
N LYS A 41 -16.17 -7.92 -8.93
CA LYS A 41 -16.48 -7.90 -10.37
C LYS A 41 -17.89 -7.45 -10.72
N THR A 42 -18.80 -7.34 -9.76
CA THR A 42 -20.22 -7.14 -10.02
C THR A 42 -20.78 -5.95 -9.26
N THR A 43 -20.91 -4.84 -9.94
CA THR A 43 -21.78 -3.73 -9.53
C THR A 43 -22.42 -3.12 -10.77
N THR A 44 -23.70 -2.77 -10.66
CA THR A 44 -24.44 -2.02 -11.69
C THR A 44 -24.33 -0.51 -11.47
N GLU A 45 -23.98 -0.11 -10.25
CA GLU A 45 -23.77 1.28 -9.88
C GLU A 45 -22.35 1.72 -10.21
N LYS A 46 -22.22 2.94 -10.71
CA LYS A 46 -20.94 3.51 -11.10
C LYS A 46 -20.71 4.84 -10.39
N LEU A 47 -19.64 4.88 -9.62
CA LEU A 47 -19.03 6.10 -9.12
C LEU A 47 -17.53 5.99 -9.44
N GLU A 48 -17.16 6.50 -10.58
CA GLU A 48 -15.80 6.40 -11.10
C GLU A 48 -14.93 7.53 -10.55
N MET A 49 -13.79 7.16 -9.96
CA MET A 49 -12.80 8.08 -9.40
C MET A 49 -11.45 7.84 -10.07
N PRO A 50 -10.80 8.88 -10.60
CA PRO A 50 -9.44 8.75 -11.13
C PRO A 50 -8.46 8.49 -10.00
N CYS A 51 -7.46 7.66 -10.26
CA CYS A 51 -6.35 7.47 -9.35
C CYS A 51 -5.41 8.67 -9.35
N LEU A 52 -4.88 9.05 -8.20
CA LEU A 52 -3.97 10.20 -8.07
C LEU A 52 -2.67 10.03 -8.87
N ASP A 53 -2.24 8.79 -9.10
CA ASP A 53 -1.09 8.49 -9.96
C ASP A 53 -1.39 8.59 -11.46
N GLY A 54 -2.65 8.87 -11.84
CA GLY A 54 -3.09 8.97 -13.22
C GLY A 54 -3.12 7.65 -14.00
N SER A 55 -2.86 6.51 -13.35
CA SER A 55 -2.72 5.21 -14.02
C SER A 55 -4.04 4.59 -14.44
N SER A 56 -5.10 4.82 -13.67
CA SER A 56 -6.38 4.13 -13.85
C SER A 56 -7.56 4.89 -13.25
N VAL A 57 -8.73 4.30 -13.38
CA VAL A 57 -9.99 4.78 -12.77
C VAL A 57 -10.58 3.64 -11.96
N VAL A 58 -10.99 3.92 -10.73
CA VAL A 58 -11.61 2.94 -9.82
C VAL A 58 -13.07 3.26 -9.65
N ASN A 59 -13.92 2.25 -9.78
CA ASN A 59 -15.32 2.39 -9.41
C ASN A 59 -15.48 2.18 -7.89
N PHE A 60 -15.83 3.23 -7.18
CA PHE A 60 -15.97 3.23 -5.72
C PHE A 60 -16.91 2.14 -5.21
N HIS A 61 -18.04 1.90 -5.90
CA HIS A 61 -18.98 0.85 -5.51
C HIS A 61 -18.46 -0.58 -5.70
N SER A 62 -17.35 -0.74 -6.42
CA SER A 62 -16.72 -2.05 -6.60
C SER A 62 -15.67 -2.38 -5.53
N ILE A 63 -15.31 -1.42 -4.67
CA ILE A 63 -14.24 -1.62 -3.68
C ILE A 63 -14.66 -2.63 -2.62
N LYS A 64 -13.80 -3.59 -2.35
CA LYS A 64 -14.03 -4.65 -1.37
C LYS A 64 -13.40 -4.30 -0.03
N GLY A 65 -14.21 -4.34 1.05
CA GLY A 65 -13.76 -4.13 2.42
C GLY A 65 -13.22 -5.39 3.12
N PRO A 66 -12.78 -5.25 4.37
CA PRO A 66 -12.90 -4.04 5.19
C PRO A 66 -11.88 -2.96 4.82
N ILE A 67 -12.35 -1.73 4.76
CA ILE A 67 -11.56 -0.57 4.37
C ILE A 67 -11.93 0.65 5.22
N ILE A 68 -10.93 1.41 5.63
CA ILE A 68 -11.12 2.76 6.20
C ILE A 68 -10.91 3.75 5.08
N ILE A 69 -11.84 4.69 4.96
CA ILE A 69 -11.79 5.74 3.95
C ILE A 69 -11.50 7.06 4.66
N ASN A 70 -10.41 7.71 4.26
CA ASN A 70 -10.08 9.06 4.68
C ASN A 70 -10.33 10.02 3.52
N VAL A 71 -11.23 10.98 3.71
CA VAL A 71 -11.50 12.05 2.74
C VAL A 71 -10.70 13.26 3.17
N TRP A 72 -9.86 13.78 2.29
CA TRP A 72 -8.91 14.84 2.62
C TRP A 72 -8.71 15.81 1.44
N GLY A 73 -7.99 16.89 1.67
CA GLY A 73 -7.55 17.83 0.64
C GLY A 73 -6.26 18.52 1.08
N SER A 74 -5.40 18.89 0.16
CA SER A 74 -4.11 19.54 0.46
C SER A 74 -4.29 20.89 1.18
N TRP A 75 -5.41 21.56 0.97
CA TRP A 75 -5.82 22.82 1.58
C TRP A 75 -6.38 22.67 3.01
N CYS A 76 -6.69 21.44 3.45
CA CYS A 76 -7.37 21.15 4.69
C CYS A 76 -6.36 21.07 5.85
N GLU A 77 -6.29 22.11 6.69
CA GLU A 77 -5.36 22.15 7.81
C GLU A 77 -5.63 21.03 8.83
N GLY A 78 -6.92 20.78 9.19
CA GLY A 78 -7.27 19.68 10.08
C GLY A 78 -6.88 18.31 9.53
N CYS A 79 -6.98 18.11 8.21
CA CYS A 79 -6.56 16.86 7.59
C CYS A 79 -5.03 16.65 7.73
N ARG A 80 -4.25 17.73 7.68
CA ARG A 80 -2.79 17.69 7.91
C ARG A 80 -2.45 17.31 9.34
N GLU A 81 -3.20 17.84 10.31
CA GLU A 81 -3.03 17.52 11.72
C GLU A 81 -3.38 16.07 12.05
N GLU A 82 -4.31 15.48 11.31
CA GLU A 82 -4.73 14.09 11.46
C GLU A 82 -3.79 13.09 10.78
N MET A 83 -3.04 13.51 9.78
CA MET A 83 -2.21 12.60 8.97
C MET A 83 -1.23 11.73 9.78
N PRO A 84 -0.54 12.24 10.84
CA PRO A 84 0.32 11.41 11.67
C PRO A 84 -0.41 10.22 12.30
N TYR A 85 -1.69 10.38 12.68
CA TYR A 85 -2.48 9.28 13.27
C TYR A 85 -2.80 8.20 12.24
N PHE A 86 -3.03 8.58 10.97
CA PHE A 86 -3.19 7.60 9.90
C PHE A 86 -1.89 6.85 9.59
N VAL A 87 -0.73 7.52 9.66
CA VAL A 87 0.57 6.88 9.52
C VAL A 87 0.78 5.86 10.63
N ASP A 88 0.51 6.22 11.88
CA ASP A 88 0.63 5.31 13.03
C ASP A 88 -0.35 4.14 12.92
N LEU A 89 -1.59 4.42 12.51
CA LEU A 89 -2.61 3.40 12.29
C LEU A 89 -2.18 2.41 11.20
N TYR A 90 -1.64 2.90 10.09
CA TYR A 90 -1.17 2.08 8.97
C TYR A 90 0.00 1.16 9.36
N ALA A 91 0.81 1.56 10.34
CA ALA A 91 1.89 0.74 10.87
C ALA A 91 1.41 -0.42 11.76
N THR A 92 0.13 -0.47 12.12
CA THR A 92 -0.40 -1.55 12.97
C THR A 92 -0.51 -2.89 12.23
N GLU A 93 -0.51 -3.99 12.98
CA GLU A 93 -0.60 -5.35 12.42
C GLU A 93 -1.83 -5.56 11.51
N ASN A 94 -2.96 -4.96 11.83
CA ASN A 94 -4.18 -5.12 11.03
C ASN A 94 -4.02 -4.59 9.60
N PHE A 95 -3.28 -3.50 9.42
CA PHE A 95 -3.00 -2.93 8.09
C PHE A 95 -1.82 -3.63 7.42
N THR A 96 -0.72 -3.85 8.12
CA THR A 96 0.47 -4.51 7.55
C THR A 96 0.20 -5.95 7.12
N SER A 97 -0.76 -6.63 7.76
CA SER A 97 -1.22 -7.96 7.35
C SER A 97 -2.25 -7.94 6.22
N GLY A 98 -2.71 -6.77 5.79
CA GLY A 98 -3.75 -6.62 4.77
C GLY A 98 -5.18 -6.99 5.21
N LYS A 99 -5.42 -7.20 6.52
CA LYS A 99 -6.77 -7.47 7.04
C LYS A 99 -7.70 -6.29 6.89
N ILE A 100 -7.17 -5.07 7.05
CA ILE A 100 -7.88 -3.81 6.83
C ILE A 100 -7.06 -2.98 5.86
N LYS A 101 -7.71 -2.26 4.98
CA LYS A 101 -7.06 -1.34 4.03
C LYS A 101 -7.39 0.10 4.37
N LEU A 102 -6.52 1.01 3.98
CA LEU A 102 -6.72 2.46 4.08
C LEU A 102 -6.78 3.02 2.66
N LEU A 103 -7.81 3.79 2.38
CA LEU A 103 -8.00 4.51 1.12
C LEU A 103 -8.11 6.00 1.42
N GLY A 104 -7.22 6.79 0.83
CA GLY A 104 -7.35 8.25 0.79
C GLY A 104 -8.17 8.70 -0.42
N ILE A 105 -9.13 9.58 -0.22
CA ILE A 105 -9.87 10.26 -1.28
C ILE A 105 -9.54 11.74 -1.20
N ASP A 106 -8.86 12.23 -2.22
CA ASP A 106 -8.51 13.63 -2.38
C ASP A 106 -9.68 14.40 -2.99
N VAL A 107 -10.03 15.55 -2.43
CA VAL A 107 -11.21 16.30 -2.85
C VAL A 107 -10.93 17.80 -2.96
N GLU A 108 -11.64 18.45 -3.87
CA GLU A 108 -11.70 19.92 -4.01
C GLU A 108 -10.32 20.59 -4.16
N GLU A 109 -9.40 19.93 -4.84
CA GLU A 109 -8.07 20.48 -5.10
C GLU A 109 -8.12 21.64 -6.11
N SER A 110 -7.27 22.63 -5.89
CA SER A 110 -7.13 23.77 -6.80
C SER A 110 -6.47 23.40 -8.12
N SER A 111 -5.70 22.33 -8.14
CA SER A 111 -5.09 21.73 -9.31
C SER A 111 -4.90 20.23 -9.13
N LEU A 112 -4.77 19.48 -10.23
CA LEU A 112 -4.53 18.04 -10.22
C LEU A 112 -3.19 17.65 -9.55
N GLU A 113 -2.29 18.59 -9.38
CA GLU A 113 -0.96 18.38 -8.80
C GLU A 113 -0.92 18.65 -7.29
N SER A 114 -1.96 19.29 -6.73
CA SER A 114 -1.98 19.70 -5.33
C SER A 114 -1.98 18.51 -4.39
N GLY A 115 -2.85 17.51 -4.63
CA GLY A 115 -2.92 16.28 -3.85
C GLY A 115 -1.63 15.47 -3.86
N PRO A 116 -1.04 15.17 -5.04
CA PRO A 116 0.22 14.44 -5.13
C PRO A 116 1.40 15.08 -4.41
N ASN A 117 1.38 16.40 -4.25
CA ASN A 117 2.46 17.15 -3.60
C ASN A 117 2.20 17.45 -2.11
N PHE A 118 1.16 16.86 -1.54
CA PHE A 118 0.76 17.02 -0.13
C PHE A 118 1.67 16.35 0.89
#